data_9f8dc7ec2d5ac721278a1e9557e308c8
#
_entry.id   9f8dc7ec2d5ac721278a1e9557e308c8
#
_cell.length_a   1.000
_cell.length_b   1.000
_cell.length_c   1.000
_cell.angle_alpha   90.00
_cell.angle_beta   90.00
_cell.angle_gamma   90.00
#
_symmetry.space_group_name_H-M   'P 1'
#
loop_
_entity.id
_entity.type
_entity.pdbx_description
1 polymer ?
#
loop_
_entity_poly.entity_id
_entity_poly.type
_entity_poly.pdbx_seq_one_letter_code
_entity_poly.pdbx_strand_id
1 'polypeptide(L)'
;MNAIGLHIGYWWGTGREDDIFQMLQLTHQADLDVMELNPAWLLKLTDQECAELLQRAKDYGMTMTLNGGLDATNDISSDDAAVRQKGIQYCTQVLQKMPALGLNVWSGVNYSAWLRMPQAGDNFLEERTRARSYSLESLKEILPIAEDLGISYCFEVCNRYEQFLFNTAKEAVEFAEATGSPQAMVHLDTYHMNIEEDNMFAAIAYAGVAERLGHLHVGESNRRIPGVGACQIDWNAVAQALHSVHYSGVIIMEPFVLTAAHNASRTRTWRDLSRGASIEKMVEDARTGGKFFRLLLDKTSNR
;
A
#
# COMPACT_ATOMS: atom_id res chain seq x y z
N MET A 1 -20.51 1.97 -0.54
CA MET A 1 -19.69 1.12 -1.47
C MET A 1 -18.25 1.60 -1.36
N ASN A 2 -17.27 0.68 -1.27
CA ASN A 2 -15.86 1.07 -1.20
C ASN A 2 -15.41 1.70 -2.51
N ALA A 3 -14.59 2.76 -2.42
CA ALA A 3 -13.92 3.32 -3.59
C ALA A 3 -12.81 2.36 -4.07
N ILE A 4 -12.70 2.17 -5.38
CA ILE A 4 -11.73 1.27 -6.01
C ILE A 4 -10.66 2.09 -6.71
N GLY A 5 -9.42 1.77 -6.46
CA GLY A 5 -8.29 2.53 -6.99
C GLY A 5 -7.18 1.66 -7.58
N LEU A 6 -6.12 2.37 -7.99
CA LEU A 6 -4.95 1.79 -8.61
C LEU A 6 -3.68 2.50 -8.11
N HIS A 7 -2.69 1.71 -7.72
CA HIS A 7 -1.36 2.21 -7.42
C HIS A 7 -0.63 2.64 -8.69
N ILE A 8 0.02 3.82 -8.66
CA ILE A 8 0.71 4.38 -9.84
C ILE A 8 1.80 3.46 -10.41
N GLY A 9 2.30 2.53 -9.62
CA GLY A 9 3.28 1.53 -10.06
C GLY A 9 2.82 0.69 -11.25
N TYR A 10 1.54 0.60 -11.50
CA TYR A 10 1.00 -0.07 -12.69
C TYR A 10 1.42 0.60 -14.00
N TRP A 11 1.62 1.91 -13.97
CA TRP A 11 2.02 2.69 -15.15
C TRP A 11 3.54 2.76 -15.35
N TRP A 12 4.34 2.27 -14.39
CA TRP A 12 5.80 2.27 -14.50
C TRP A 12 6.27 1.29 -15.60
N GLY A 13 7.17 1.77 -16.44
CA GLY A 13 7.67 1.03 -17.61
C GLY A 13 6.82 1.21 -18.87
N THR A 14 5.79 2.07 -18.83
CA THR A 14 4.98 2.44 -20.00
C THR A 14 5.53 3.66 -20.76
N GLY A 15 6.58 4.33 -20.23
CA GLY A 15 7.07 5.62 -20.70
C GLY A 15 6.17 6.80 -20.28
N ARG A 16 5.31 6.61 -19.28
CA ARG A 16 4.41 7.64 -18.71
C ARG A 16 4.70 7.94 -17.24
N GLU A 17 5.65 7.23 -16.66
CA GLU A 17 6.01 7.29 -15.25
C GLU A 17 6.60 8.61 -14.78
N ASP A 18 7.05 9.47 -15.69
CA ASP A 18 7.59 10.78 -15.38
C ASP A 18 6.55 11.92 -15.39
N ASP A 19 5.29 11.60 -15.67
CA ASP A 19 4.18 12.56 -15.70
C ASP A 19 3.01 12.10 -14.82
N ILE A 20 2.93 12.67 -13.61
CA ILE A 20 1.89 12.34 -12.64
C ILE A 20 0.48 12.71 -13.14
N PHE A 21 0.36 13.75 -13.93
CA PHE A 21 -0.92 14.18 -14.49
C PHE A 21 -1.41 13.20 -15.55
N GLN A 22 -0.48 12.63 -16.33
CA GLN A 22 -0.80 11.55 -17.27
C GLN A 22 -1.23 10.28 -16.56
N MET A 23 -0.55 9.89 -15.47
CA MET A 23 -0.94 8.73 -14.67
C MET A 23 -2.34 8.92 -14.04
N LEU A 24 -2.66 10.13 -13.56
CA LEU A 24 -4.00 10.46 -13.08
C LEU A 24 -5.04 10.31 -14.20
N GLN A 25 -4.75 10.84 -15.39
CA GLN A 25 -5.65 10.71 -16.55
C GLN A 25 -5.89 9.27 -16.96
N LEU A 26 -4.86 8.43 -17.01
CA LEU A 26 -4.98 7.00 -17.34
C LEU A 26 -5.81 6.26 -16.30
N THR A 27 -5.63 6.59 -15.01
CA THR A 27 -6.41 6.01 -13.91
C THR A 27 -7.89 6.43 -14.00
N HIS A 28 -8.17 7.69 -14.33
CA HIS A 28 -9.52 8.17 -14.62
C HIS A 28 -10.14 7.45 -15.84
N GLN A 29 -9.39 7.30 -16.94
CA GLN A 29 -9.85 6.56 -18.11
C GLN A 29 -10.16 5.09 -17.81
N ALA A 30 -9.55 4.52 -16.79
CA ALA A 30 -9.88 3.17 -16.30
C ALA A 30 -11.17 3.12 -15.46
N ASP A 31 -11.90 4.22 -15.29
CA ASP A 31 -13.14 4.30 -14.50
C ASP A 31 -12.90 3.91 -13.04
N LEU A 32 -11.82 4.41 -12.44
CA LEU A 32 -11.44 4.18 -11.06
C LEU A 32 -11.63 5.43 -10.21
N ASP A 33 -11.86 5.23 -8.92
CA ASP A 33 -12.22 6.29 -7.98
C ASP A 33 -11.00 6.90 -7.28
N VAL A 34 -9.88 6.13 -7.21
CA VAL A 34 -8.69 6.51 -6.43
C VAL A 34 -7.42 6.28 -7.23
N MET A 35 -6.52 7.27 -7.22
CA MET A 35 -5.13 7.08 -7.61
C MET A 35 -4.25 7.05 -6.37
N GLU A 36 -3.44 6.00 -6.22
CA GLU A 36 -2.51 5.90 -5.12
C GLU A 36 -1.10 6.28 -5.55
N LEU A 37 -0.59 7.35 -4.92
CA LEU A 37 0.74 7.91 -5.17
C LEU A 37 1.80 7.24 -4.29
N ASN A 38 3.07 7.55 -4.59
CA ASN A 38 4.15 7.27 -3.65
C ASN A 38 4.77 8.55 -3.05
N PRO A 39 5.45 8.45 -1.90
CA PRO A 39 6.06 9.60 -1.23
C PRO A 39 7.08 10.37 -2.09
N ALA A 40 7.80 9.68 -2.99
CA ALA A 40 8.77 10.33 -3.85
C ALA A 40 8.12 11.35 -4.81
N TRP A 41 6.93 11.02 -5.34
CA TRP A 41 6.15 11.98 -6.12
C TRP A 41 5.65 13.13 -5.25
N LEU A 42 5.04 12.83 -4.08
CA LEU A 42 4.55 13.87 -3.18
C LEU A 42 5.64 14.89 -2.83
N LEU A 43 6.83 14.42 -2.46
CA LEU A 43 7.94 15.31 -2.07
C LEU A 43 8.55 16.09 -3.24
N LYS A 44 8.45 15.57 -4.47
CA LYS A 44 8.96 16.22 -5.69
C LYS A 44 8.07 17.37 -6.17
N LEU A 45 6.76 17.27 -5.97
CA LEU A 45 5.80 18.28 -6.44
C LEU A 45 5.99 19.61 -5.71
N THR A 46 5.92 20.71 -6.46
CA THR A 46 5.77 22.06 -5.92
C THR A 46 4.36 22.25 -5.35
N ASP A 47 4.15 23.29 -4.54
CA ASP A 47 2.82 23.58 -3.99
C ASP A 47 1.80 23.91 -5.10
N GLN A 48 2.25 24.55 -6.18
CA GLN A 48 1.43 24.83 -7.36
C GLN A 48 1.01 23.53 -8.06
N GLU A 49 1.95 22.60 -8.28
CA GLU A 49 1.65 21.29 -8.88
C GLU A 49 0.75 20.45 -7.97
N CYS A 50 0.92 20.51 -6.65
CA CYS A 50 -0.01 19.89 -5.72
C CYS A 50 -1.43 20.45 -5.87
N ALA A 51 -1.58 21.76 -5.91
CA ALA A 51 -2.89 22.40 -6.10
C ALA A 51 -3.53 22.03 -7.45
N GLU A 52 -2.74 21.99 -8.53
CA GLU A 52 -3.23 21.59 -9.86
C GLU A 52 -3.63 20.11 -9.88
N LEU A 53 -2.82 19.22 -9.31
CA LEU A 53 -3.11 17.79 -9.26
C LEU A 53 -4.38 17.51 -8.44
N LEU A 54 -4.52 18.15 -7.29
CA LEU A 54 -5.72 18.06 -6.47
C LEU A 54 -6.96 18.56 -7.20
N GLN A 55 -6.85 19.68 -7.94
CA GLN A 55 -7.98 20.22 -8.70
C GLN A 55 -8.38 19.25 -9.83
N ARG A 56 -7.41 18.71 -10.59
CA ARG A 56 -7.71 17.73 -11.65
C ARG A 56 -8.33 16.45 -11.10
N ALA A 57 -7.86 15.96 -9.96
CA ALA A 57 -8.49 14.81 -9.31
C ALA A 57 -9.95 15.09 -8.94
N LYS A 58 -10.25 16.27 -8.38
CA LYS A 58 -11.62 16.71 -8.10
C LYS A 58 -12.49 16.83 -9.36
N ASP A 59 -11.94 17.38 -10.44
CA ASP A 59 -12.65 17.52 -11.72
C ASP A 59 -13.01 16.16 -12.32
N TYR A 60 -12.19 15.14 -12.05
CA TYR A 60 -12.44 13.74 -12.42
C TYR A 60 -13.32 12.97 -11.42
N GLY A 61 -13.71 13.58 -10.30
CA GLY A 61 -14.44 12.89 -9.22
C GLY A 61 -13.59 11.87 -8.48
N MET A 62 -12.27 11.99 -8.54
CA MET A 62 -11.32 11.06 -7.93
C MET A 62 -10.74 11.59 -6.62
N THR A 63 -10.31 10.67 -5.78
CA THR A 63 -9.48 10.95 -4.60
C THR A 63 -8.09 10.35 -4.75
N MET A 64 -7.22 10.61 -3.77
CA MET A 64 -5.86 10.08 -3.76
C MET A 64 -5.51 9.50 -2.39
N THR A 65 -4.64 8.49 -2.38
CA THR A 65 -3.99 7.93 -1.20
C THR A 65 -2.48 7.88 -1.41
N LEU A 66 -1.72 7.54 -0.38
CA LEU A 66 -0.27 7.46 -0.44
C LEU A 66 0.18 6.06 -0.02
N ASN A 67 1.01 5.42 -0.84
CA ASN A 67 1.68 4.17 -0.52
C ASN A 67 3.16 4.24 -0.86
N GLY A 68 3.98 3.75 0.04
CA GLY A 68 5.40 3.60 -0.16
C GLY A 68 6.15 3.59 1.15
N GLY A 69 7.30 2.94 1.12
CA GLY A 69 8.08 2.66 2.29
C GLY A 69 9.41 3.41 2.34
N LEU A 70 10.17 3.01 3.35
CA LEU A 70 11.53 3.44 3.61
C LEU A 70 12.52 2.53 2.87
N ASP A 71 13.75 2.99 2.76
CA ASP A 71 14.87 2.21 2.26
C ASP A 71 16.01 2.14 3.29
N ALA A 72 17.12 1.49 2.94
CA ALA A 72 18.25 1.31 3.86
C ALA A 72 18.90 2.64 4.31
N THR A 73 18.66 3.75 3.62
CA THR A 73 19.27 5.06 3.96
C THR A 73 18.46 5.86 4.97
N ASN A 74 17.18 5.47 5.18
CA ASN A 74 16.22 6.12 6.07
C ASN A 74 15.38 5.13 6.89
N ASP A 75 15.94 3.95 7.18
CA ASP A 75 15.30 2.88 7.95
C ASP A 75 15.15 3.25 9.43
N ILE A 76 13.91 3.48 9.86
CA ILE A 76 13.59 3.81 11.27
C ILE A 76 13.75 2.63 12.24
N SER A 77 14.02 1.43 11.73
CA SER A 77 14.32 0.23 12.51
C SER A 77 15.81 -0.13 12.55
N SER A 78 16.68 0.69 11.93
CA SER A 78 18.11 0.46 11.81
C SER A 78 18.83 0.42 13.17
N ASP A 79 19.90 -0.36 13.27
CA ASP A 79 20.82 -0.30 14.41
C ASP A 79 21.58 1.04 14.48
N ASP A 80 21.78 1.71 13.33
CA ASP A 80 22.41 3.04 13.26
C ASP A 80 21.41 4.15 13.59
N ALA A 81 21.64 4.83 14.71
CA ALA A 81 20.81 5.95 15.17
C ALA A 81 20.74 7.11 14.14
N ALA A 82 21.81 7.35 13.38
CA ALA A 82 21.82 8.41 12.37
C ALA A 82 20.90 8.06 11.19
N VAL A 83 20.80 6.78 10.81
CA VAL A 83 19.87 6.29 9.81
C VAL A 83 18.43 6.41 10.31
N ARG A 84 18.16 6.02 11.57
CA ARG A 84 16.83 6.20 12.17
C ARG A 84 16.38 7.65 12.17
N GLN A 85 17.29 8.57 12.57
CA GLN A 85 16.97 10.01 12.59
C GLN A 85 16.64 10.57 11.21
N LYS A 86 17.35 10.13 10.15
CA LYS A 86 16.99 10.47 8.75
C LYS A 86 15.62 9.95 8.38
N GLY A 87 15.28 8.74 8.81
CA GLY A 87 13.97 8.15 8.57
C GLY A 87 12.84 8.93 9.27
N ILE A 88 13.02 9.32 10.53
CA ILE A 88 12.08 10.17 11.27
C ILE A 88 11.86 11.49 10.54
N GLN A 89 12.95 12.16 10.12
CA GLN A 89 12.86 13.41 9.36
C GLN A 89 12.11 13.22 8.03
N TYR A 90 12.39 12.14 7.30
CA TYR A 90 11.71 11.82 6.07
C TYR A 90 10.20 11.60 6.29
N CYS A 91 9.83 10.78 7.28
CA CYS A 91 8.43 10.54 7.61
C CYS A 91 7.71 11.85 8.02
N THR A 92 8.38 12.69 8.81
CA THR A 92 7.85 14.01 9.18
C THR A 92 7.58 14.89 7.96
N GLN A 93 8.51 14.96 7.00
CA GLN A 93 8.34 15.73 5.77
C GLN A 93 7.19 15.21 4.92
N VAL A 94 7.05 13.89 4.79
CA VAL A 94 5.95 13.26 4.06
C VAL A 94 4.62 13.64 4.71
N LEU A 95 4.46 13.40 6.01
CA LEU A 95 3.22 13.71 6.74
C LEU A 95 2.84 15.18 6.63
N GLN A 96 3.80 16.09 6.81
CA GLN A 96 3.55 17.53 6.73
C GLN A 96 3.13 18.00 5.32
N LYS A 97 3.54 17.28 4.27
CA LYS A 97 3.18 17.62 2.90
C LYS A 97 1.86 17.00 2.44
N MET A 98 1.41 15.91 3.04
CA MET A 98 0.18 15.20 2.64
C MET A 98 -1.07 16.08 2.55
N PRO A 99 -1.32 17.05 3.47
CA PRO A 99 -2.47 17.94 3.39
C PRO A 99 -2.55 18.76 2.09
N ALA A 100 -1.42 19.06 1.44
CA ALA A 100 -1.39 19.82 0.18
C ALA A 100 -2.11 19.09 -0.97
N LEU A 101 -2.23 17.75 -0.89
CA LEU A 101 -2.99 16.91 -1.81
C LEU A 101 -4.28 16.35 -1.21
N GLY A 102 -4.67 16.78 0.00
CA GLY A 102 -5.85 16.25 0.69
C GLY A 102 -5.72 14.78 1.09
N LEU A 103 -4.49 14.28 1.26
CA LEU A 103 -4.21 12.90 1.63
C LEU A 103 -4.42 12.68 3.12
N ASN A 104 -5.12 11.59 3.48
CA ASN A 104 -5.40 11.21 4.86
C ASN A 104 -5.00 9.75 5.17
N VAL A 105 -4.41 9.04 4.21
CA VAL A 105 -3.88 7.68 4.38
C VAL A 105 -2.47 7.62 3.81
N TRP A 106 -1.51 7.17 4.63
CA TRP A 106 -0.19 6.75 4.19
C TRP A 106 0.03 5.30 4.56
N SER A 107 0.10 4.45 3.57
CA SER A 107 0.34 3.01 3.69
C SER A 107 1.72 2.62 3.15
N GLY A 108 2.16 1.40 3.43
CA GLY A 108 3.40 0.84 2.93
C GLY A 108 4.35 0.33 4.00
N VAL A 109 5.58 -0.02 3.62
CA VAL A 109 6.63 -0.42 4.56
C VAL A 109 7.26 0.84 5.17
N ASN A 110 6.47 1.57 5.95
CA ASN A 110 6.81 2.86 6.56
C ASN A 110 7.27 2.72 8.03
N TYR A 111 7.50 1.48 8.47
CA TYR A 111 7.98 1.11 9.81
C TYR A 111 9.40 0.50 9.80
N SER A 112 9.95 0.19 8.64
CA SER A 112 11.29 -0.36 8.40
C SER A 112 11.67 -0.13 6.95
N ALA A 113 12.92 -0.41 6.57
CA ALA A 113 13.31 -0.45 5.16
C ALA A 113 12.62 -1.60 4.44
N TRP A 114 11.98 -1.32 3.29
CA TRP A 114 11.49 -2.36 2.41
C TRP A 114 12.63 -3.21 1.87
N LEU A 115 12.46 -4.52 1.83
CA LEU A 115 13.46 -5.53 1.50
C LEU A 115 14.59 -5.68 2.54
N ARG A 116 14.41 -5.15 3.75
CA ARG A 116 15.31 -5.47 4.84
C ARG A 116 15.15 -6.93 5.23
N MET A 117 16.27 -7.67 5.25
CA MET A 117 16.37 -9.06 5.67
C MET A 117 17.35 -9.17 6.83
N PRO A 118 17.20 -10.17 7.73
CA PRO A 118 18.20 -10.44 8.76
C PRO A 118 19.54 -10.83 8.11
N GLN A 119 20.64 -10.53 8.79
CA GLN A 119 21.95 -10.90 8.30
C GLN A 119 22.17 -12.41 8.43
N ALA A 120 22.85 -13.00 7.43
CA ALA A 120 23.15 -14.43 7.46
C ALA A 120 24.10 -14.77 8.62
N GLY A 121 23.72 -15.77 9.41
CA GLY A 121 24.52 -16.24 10.55
C GLY A 121 24.20 -15.59 11.88
N ASP A 122 23.36 -14.57 11.92
CA ASP A 122 22.91 -13.93 13.14
C ASP A 122 21.73 -14.69 13.78
N ASN A 123 21.50 -14.43 15.07
CA ASN A 123 20.27 -14.81 15.72
C ASN A 123 19.14 -13.88 15.22
N PHE A 124 18.48 -14.29 14.14
CA PHE A 124 17.46 -13.47 13.48
C PHE A 124 16.29 -13.08 14.43
N LEU A 125 16.02 -13.87 15.47
CA LEU A 125 14.98 -13.53 16.46
C LEU A 125 15.40 -12.37 17.34
N GLU A 126 16.66 -12.30 17.73
CA GLU A 126 17.19 -11.15 18.48
C GLU A 126 17.25 -9.90 17.61
N GLU A 127 17.70 -10.03 16.36
CA GLU A 127 17.70 -8.93 15.40
C GLU A 127 16.29 -8.41 15.15
N ARG A 128 15.32 -9.30 14.94
CA ARG A 128 13.90 -8.94 14.76
C ARG A 128 13.36 -8.17 15.98
N THR A 129 13.64 -8.66 17.17
CA THR A 129 13.19 -8.04 18.42
C THR A 129 13.79 -6.63 18.55
N ARG A 130 15.08 -6.48 18.29
CA ARG A 130 15.79 -5.21 18.35
C ARG A 130 15.29 -4.23 17.29
N ALA A 131 15.11 -4.67 16.04
CA ALA A 131 14.60 -3.86 14.95
C ALA A 131 13.16 -3.37 15.22
N ARG A 132 12.29 -4.25 15.78
CA ARG A 132 10.94 -3.85 16.21
C ARG A 132 10.99 -2.79 17.33
N SER A 133 11.88 -2.94 18.30
CA SER A 133 12.05 -1.96 19.38
C SER A 133 12.46 -0.60 18.84
N TYR A 134 13.47 -0.54 17.96
CA TYR A 134 13.92 0.72 17.34
C TYR A 134 12.83 1.36 16.46
N SER A 135 12.08 0.56 15.73
CA SER A 135 10.93 1.05 14.96
C SER A 135 9.88 1.68 15.86
N LEU A 136 9.50 1.00 16.97
CA LEU A 136 8.54 1.53 17.94
C LEU A 136 9.04 2.81 18.62
N GLU A 137 10.34 2.91 18.93
CA GLU A 137 10.93 4.14 19.47
C GLU A 137 10.84 5.31 18.48
N SER A 138 11.17 5.06 17.21
CA SER A 138 11.08 6.07 16.14
C SER A 138 9.64 6.50 15.87
N LEU A 139 8.69 5.55 15.91
CA LEU A 139 7.27 5.83 15.71
C LEU A 139 6.67 6.72 16.80
N LYS A 140 7.24 6.75 18.02
CA LYS A 140 6.81 7.70 19.07
C LYS A 140 7.05 9.17 18.69
N GLU A 141 8.00 9.45 17.80
CA GLU A 141 8.24 10.79 17.28
C GLU A 141 7.38 11.10 16.06
N ILE A 142 7.04 10.09 15.27
CA ILE A 142 6.33 10.22 13.98
C ILE A 142 4.80 10.28 14.18
N LEU A 143 4.25 9.35 14.96
CA LEU A 143 2.80 9.16 15.06
C LEU A 143 2.04 10.35 15.66
N PRO A 144 2.57 11.13 16.62
CA PRO A 144 1.90 12.35 17.06
C PRO A 144 1.62 13.34 15.92
N ILE A 145 2.50 13.41 14.90
CA ILE A 145 2.28 14.25 13.72
C ILE A 145 1.11 13.71 12.87
N ALA A 146 1.03 12.39 12.72
CA ALA A 146 -0.08 11.75 12.02
C ALA A 146 -1.41 11.96 12.77
N GLU A 147 -1.39 11.92 14.11
CA GLU A 147 -2.56 12.20 14.96
C GLU A 147 -3.03 13.65 14.81
N ASP A 148 -2.14 14.63 14.90
CA ASP A 148 -2.45 16.05 14.75
C ASP A 148 -3.04 16.37 13.37
N LEU A 149 -2.61 15.66 12.33
CA LEU A 149 -3.07 15.84 10.95
C LEU A 149 -4.26 14.95 10.59
N GLY A 150 -4.70 14.04 11.46
CA GLY A 150 -5.78 13.09 11.19
C GLY A 150 -5.44 12.09 10.08
N ILE A 151 -4.15 11.72 9.95
CA ILE A 151 -3.65 10.81 8.92
C ILE A 151 -3.56 9.39 9.48
N SER A 152 -4.21 8.43 8.82
CA SER A 152 -4.02 7.00 9.09
C SER A 152 -2.66 6.55 8.59
N TYR A 153 -1.81 6.09 9.50
CA TYR A 153 -0.46 5.58 9.24
C TYR A 153 -0.51 4.05 9.20
N CYS A 154 -0.56 3.47 8.00
CA CYS A 154 -0.89 2.07 7.80
C CYS A 154 0.37 1.24 7.49
N PHE A 155 0.67 0.27 8.36
CA PHE A 155 1.80 -0.65 8.23
C PHE A 155 1.46 -1.78 7.27
N GLU A 156 2.15 -1.86 6.15
CA GLU A 156 1.94 -2.93 5.18
C GLU A 156 2.53 -4.26 5.66
N VAL A 157 1.69 -5.28 5.66
CA VAL A 157 2.06 -6.65 6.03
C VAL A 157 2.62 -7.35 4.81
N CYS A 158 3.93 -7.27 4.62
CA CYS A 158 4.62 -7.93 3.54
C CYS A 158 4.93 -9.40 3.84
N ASN A 159 5.09 -10.20 2.79
CA ASN A 159 5.55 -11.58 2.91
C ASN A 159 7.02 -11.66 3.38
N ARG A 160 7.44 -12.85 3.85
CA ARG A 160 8.79 -13.15 4.38
C ARG A 160 9.95 -12.92 3.40
N TYR A 161 9.66 -12.76 2.12
CA TYR A 161 10.69 -12.49 1.09
C TYR A 161 10.91 -10.98 0.89
N GLU A 162 10.10 -10.14 1.51
CA GLU A 162 10.15 -8.69 1.38
C GLU A 162 10.32 -7.96 2.71
N GLN A 163 9.96 -8.60 3.84
CA GLN A 163 10.11 -8.04 5.17
C GLN A 163 10.22 -9.17 6.23
N PHE A 164 10.87 -8.89 7.37
CA PHE A 164 11.00 -9.87 8.45
C PHE A 164 10.51 -9.39 9.83
N LEU A 165 10.09 -8.12 9.97
CA LEU A 165 9.62 -7.63 11.27
C LEU A 165 8.29 -8.27 11.67
N PHE A 166 7.34 -8.33 10.75
CA PHE A 166 6.07 -9.06 10.89
C PHE A 166 5.56 -9.44 9.50
N ASN A 167 4.84 -10.56 9.41
CA ASN A 167 4.38 -11.11 8.14
C ASN A 167 2.91 -11.51 8.15
N THR A 168 2.22 -11.45 9.30
CA THR A 168 0.80 -11.78 9.41
C THR A 168 -0.01 -10.60 9.96
N ALA A 169 -1.31 -10.60 9.67
CA ALA A 169 -2.26 -9.62 10.20
C ALA A 169 -2.20 -9.53 11.73
N LYS A 170 -2.11 -10.69 12.40
CA LYS A 170 -2.01 -10.75 13.86
C LYS A 170 -0.76 -10.02 14.38
N GLU A 171 0.42 -10.33 13.83
CA GLU A 171 1.68 -9.69 14.24
C GLU A 171 1.68 -8.18 13.99
N ALA A 172 1.06 -7.74 12.88
CA ALA A 172 0.95 -6.33 12.54
C ALA A 172 -0.03 -5.58 13.46
N VAL A 173 -1.15 -6.20 13.84
CA VAL A 173 -2.09 -5.64 14.84
C VAL A 173 -1.39 -5.47 16.18
N GLU A 174 -0.70 -6.52 16.67
CA GLU A 174 0.08 -6.46 17.90
C GLU A 174 1.14 -5.35 17.86
N PHE A 175 1.78 -5.16 16.71
CA PHE A 175 2.77 -4.09 16.52
C PHE A 175 2.11 -2.70 16.51
N ALA A 176 0.98 -2.53 15.83
CA ALA A 176 0.22 -1.28 15.82
C ALA A 176 -0.28 -0.91 17.23
N GLU A 177 -0.81 -1.87 17.97
CA GLU A 177 -1.24 -1.66 19.36
C GLU A 177 -0.09 -1.27 20.28
N ALA A 178 1.11 -1.85 20.08
CA ALA A 178 2.30 -1.53 20.87
C ALA A 178 2.78 -0.08 20.68
N THR A 179 2.37 0.63 19.61
CA THR A 179 2.65 2.06 19.43
C THR A 179 1.86 2.96 20.37
N GLY A 180 0.67 2.50 20.82
CA GLY A 180 -0.28 3.28 21.62
C GLY A 180 -1.04 4.35 20.81
N SER A 181 -0.78 4.52 19.51
CA SER A 181 -1.42 5.52 18.66
C SER A 181 -2.72 5.00 18.04
N PRO A 182 -3.81 5.79 18.01
CA PRO A 182 -5.02 5.43 17.29
C PRO A 182 -4.84 5.53 15.77
N GLN A 183 -3.84 6.25 15.27
CA GLN A 183 -3.55 6.39 13.83
C GLN A 183 -2.64 5.28 13.29
N ALA A 184 -2.07 4.44 14.18
CA ALA A 184 -1.30 3.26 13.78
C ALA A 184 -2.26 2.16 13.33
N MET A 185 -2.35 1.97 12.04
CA MET A 185 -3.27 1.05 11.39
C MET A 185 -2.49 -0.05 10.64
N VAL A 186 -3.21 -1.06 10.17
CA VAL A 186 -2.66 -2.17 9.37
C VAL A 186 -3.11 -2.02 7.94
N HIS A 187 -2.20 -2.26 7.02
CA HIS A 187 -2.45 -2.41 5.60
C HIS A 187 -2.24 -3.88 5.21
N LEU A 188 -3.29 -4.52 4.73
CA LEU A 188 -3.24 -5.90 4.24
C LEU A 188 -3.19 -5.91 2.71
N ASP A 189 -2.42 -6.83 2.12
CA ASP A 189 -2.35 -7.07 0.68
C ASP A 189 -2.59 -8.55 0.39
N THR A 190 -3.54 -8.85 -0.50
CA THR A 190 -3.92 -10.22 -0.86
C THR A 190 -2.76 -11.01 -1.48
N TYR A 191 -1.84 -10.35 -2.18
CA TYR A 191 -0.63 -11.00 -2.70
C TYR A 191 0.27 -11.49 -1.56
N HIS A 192 0.50 -10.67 -0.54
CA HIS A 192 1.30 -11.04 0.61
C HIS A 192 0.59 -12.07 1.49
N MET A 193 -0.69 -11.87 1.76
CA MET A 193 -1.52 -12.82 2.53
C MET A 193 -1.57 -14.21 1.88
N ASN A 194 -1.55 -14.30 0.54
CA ASN A 194 -1.54 -15.58 -0.17
C ASN A 194 -0.29 -16.44 0.13
N ILE A 195 0.77 -15.82 0.63
CA ILE A 195 2.01 -16.53 1.01
C ILE A 195 2.03 -16.85 2.51
N GLU A 196 1.52 -15.95 3.34
CA GLU A 196 1.74 -15.97 4.80
C GLU A 196 0.54 -16.42 5.61
N GLU A 197 -0.68 -16.17 5.15
CA GLU A 197 -1.87 -16.45 5.93
C GLU A 197 -2.48 -17.82 5.59
N ASP A 198 -2.82 -18.58 6.61
CA ASP A 198 -3.55 -19.85 6.42
C ASP A 198 -4.97 -19.59 5.87
N ASN A 199 -5.54 -18.43 6.18
CA ASN A 199 -6.89 -18.05 5.81
C ASN A 199 -7.05 -16.53 5.71
N MET A 200 -7.21 -16.01 4.48
CA MET A 200 -7.36 -14.57 4.24
C MET A 200 -8.61 -13.97 4.88
N PHE A 201 -9.73 -14.71 4.93
CA PHE A 201 -10.92 -14.26 5.62
C PHE A 201 -10.64 -14.01 7.10
N ALA A 202 -9.99 -14.95 7.77
CA ALA A 202 -9.67 -14.83 9.19
C ALA A 202 -8.67 -13.68 9.45
N ALA A 203 -7.70 -13.47 8.58
CA ALA A 203 -6.72 -12.38 8.68
C ALA A 203 -7.39 -10.99 8.58
N ILE A 204 -8.25 -10.80 7.57
CA ILE A 204 -9.01 -9.57 7.38
C ILE A 204 -9.97 -9.34 8.56
N ALA A 205 -10.70 -10.39 8.96
CA ALA A 205 -11.63 -10.32 10.09
C ALA A 205 -10.91 -9.97 11.40
N TYR A 206 -9.72 -10.53 11.63
CA TYR A 206 -8.92 -10.23 12.82
C TYR A 206 -8.52 -8.76 12.89
N ALA A 207 -7.95 -8.21 11.79
CA ALA A 207 -7.55 -6.81 11.74
C ALA A 207 -8.76 -5.85 11.83
N GLY A 208 -9.90 -6.24 11.23
CA GLY A 208 -11.12 -5.44 11.27
C GLY A 208 -11.79 -5.43 12.65
N VAL A 209 -11.88 -6.58 13.33
CA VAL A 209 -12.43 -6.67 14.70
C VAL A 209 -11.56 -5.92 15.71
N ALA A 210 -10.24 -5.90 15.50
CA ALA A 210 -9.31 -5.09 16.28
C ALA A 210 -9.42 -3.58 15.98
N GLU A 211 -10.28 -3.16 15.04
CA GLU A 211 -10.41 -1.77 14.55
C GLU A 211 -9.07 -1.20 14.02
N ARG A 212 -8.23 -2.09 13.44
CA ARG A 212 -6.91 -1.73 12.91
C ARG A 212 -6.77 -1.85 11.40
N LEU A 213 -7.76 -2.37 10.67
CA LEU A 213 -7.72 -2.44 9.22
C LEU A 213 -7.90 -1.04 8.61
N GLY A 214 -6.78 -0.38 8.27
CA GLY A 214 -6.78 0.99 7.74
C GLY A 214 -6.68 1.06 6.21
N HIS A 215 -6.10 0.05 5.56
CA HIS A 215 -5.89 0.04 4.11
C HIS A 215 -5.89 -1.38 3.55
N LEU A 216 -6.24 -1.52 2.27
CA LEU A 216 -6.26 -2.81 1.60
C LEU A 216 -5.72 -2.70 0.18
N HIS A 217 -4.67 -3.48 -0.11
CA HIS A 217 -4.24 -3.77 -1.46
C HIS A 217 -4.79 -5.11 -1.95
N VAL A 218 -5.10 -5.15 -3.23
CA VAL A 218 -5.58 -6.34 -3.91
C VAL A 218 -4.79 -6.62 -5.18
N GLY A 219 -4.33 -7.83 -5.30
CA GLY A 219 -3.61 -8.36 -6.45
C GLY A 219 -3.82 -9.86 -6.55
N GLU A 220 -3.71 -10.41 -7.75
CA GLU A 220 -3.65 -11.86 -7.90
C GLU A 220 -2.36 -12.42 -7.28
N SER A 221 -2.31 -13.72 -7.03
CA SER A 221 -1.13 -14.43 -6.50
C SER A 221 0.16 -14.19 -7.31
N ASN A 222 0.06 -13.68 -8.52
CA ASN A 222 1.15 -13.35 -9.43
C ASN A 222 1.27 -11.84 -9.73
N ARG A 223 0.72 -10.97 -8.88
CA ARG A 223 0.74 -9.49 -9.03
C ARG A 223 0.01 -8.97 -10.28
N ARG A 224 -0.87 -9.75 -10.92
CA ARG A 224 -1.74 -9.25 -12.00
C ARG A 224 -2.99 -8.60 -11.43
N ILE A 225 -3.68 -7.84 -12.29
CA ILE A 225 -4.98 -7.25 -11.95
C ILE A 225 -6.01 -8.35 -11.68
N PRO A 226 -6.72 -8.30 -10.55
CA PRO A 226 -7.81 -9.21 -10.24
C PRO A 226 -8.95 -9.15 -11.28
N GLY A 227 -9.54 -10.29 -11.56
CA GLY A 227 -10.63 -10.39 -12.53
C GLY A 227 -10.19 -10.40 -14.02
N VAL A 228 -8.88 -10.24 -14.30
CA VAL A 228 -8.30 -10.33 -15.64
C VAL A 228 -7.66 -11.70 -15.83
N GLY A 229 -8.45 -12.69 -16.21
CA GLY A 229 -8.03 -14.06 -16.43
C GLY A 229 -8.40 -15.00 -15.27
N ALA A 230 -7.68 -16.12 -15.14
CA ALA A 230 -7.94 -17.09 -14.08
C ALA A 230 -7.46 -16.54 -12.72
N CYS A 231 -8.31 -16.68 -11.71
CA CYS A 231 -8.06 -16.26 -10.33
C CYS A 231 -7.65 -17.45 -9.47
N GLN A 232 -6.69 -17.27 -8.57
CA GLN A 232 -6.33 -18.24 -7.53
C GLN A 232 -6.79 -17.79 -6.14
N ILE A 233 -7.00 -16.50 -5.95
CA ILE A 233 -7.52 -15.92 -4.71
C ILE A 233 -9.03 -16.19 -4.61
N ASP A 234 -9.49 -16.61 -3.44
CA ASP A 234 -10.92 -16.69 -3.13
C ASP A 234 -11.49 -15.29 -2.85
N TRP A 235 -11.81 -14.58 -3.92
CA TRP A 235 -12.33 -13.22 -3.84
C TRP A 235 -13.68 -13.13 -3.13
N ASN A 236 -14.49 -14.22 -3.12
CA ASN A 236 -15.74 -14.24 -2.36
C ASN A 236 -15.44 -14.25 -0.86
N ALA A 237 -14.45 -15.02 -0.40
CA ALA A 237 -14.03 -15.01 1.00
C ALA A 237 -13.48 -13.64 1.41
N VAL A 238 -12.66 -12.99 0.56
CA VAL A 238 -12.15 -11.63 0.79
C VAL A 238 -13.31 -10.63 0.94
N ALA A 239 -14.26 -10.61 0.00
CA ALA A 239 -15.41 -9.70 0.05
C ALA A 239 -16.29 -9.95 1.28
N GLN A 240 -16.56 -11.20 1.63
CA GLN A 240 -17.32 -11.56 2.84
C GLN A 240 -16.61 -11.08 4.11
N ALA A 241 -15.28 -11.20 4.19
CA ALA A 241 -14.51 -10.70 5.32
C ALA A 241 -14.65 -9.18 5.47
N LEU A 242 -14.49 -8.43 4.37
CA LEU A 242 -14.64 -6.97 4.37
C LEU A 242 -16.04 -6.54 4.83
N HIS A 243 -17.09 -7.24 4.38
CA HIS A 243 -18.46 -6.98 4.84
C HIS A 243 -18.65 -7.31 6.32
N SER A 244 -18.09 -8.41 6.79
CA SER A 244 -18.25 -8.86 8.19
C SER A 244 -17.67 -7.88 9.22
N VAL A 245 -16.67 -7.09 8.80
CA VAL A 245 -16.03 -6.06 9.63
C VAL A 245 -16.43 -4.62 9.23
N HIS A 246 -17.42 -4.48 8.35
CA HIS A 246 -17.90 -3.17 7.86
C HIS A 246 -16.77 -2.27 7.32
N TYR A 247 -15.80 -2.86 6.61
CA TYR A 247 -14.70 -2.09 6.04
C TYR A 247 -15.21 -1.05 5.05
N SER A 248 -14.98 0.22 5.34
CA SER A 248 -15.41 1.36 4.53
C SER A 248 -14.25 2.08 3.82
N GLY A 249 -13.03 1.62 4.02
CA GLY A 249 -11.83 2.18 3.38
C GLY A 249 -11.78 1.91 1.88
N VAL A 250 -10.73 2.42 1.25
CA VAL A 250 -10.46 2.20 -0.18
C VAL A 250 -9.90 0.80 -0.44
N ILE A 251 -10.11 0.28 -1.65
CA ILE A 251 -9.51 -0.96 -2.14
C ILE A 251 -8.64 -0.61 -3.34
N ILE A 252 -7.34 -0.79 -3.20
CA ILE A 252 -6.36 -0.41 -4.23
C ILE A 252 -5.82 -1.66 -4.93
N MET A 253 -5.92 -1.69 -6.24
CA MET A 253 -5.20 -2.67 -7.04
C MET A 253 -3.73 -2.28 -7.12
N GLU A 254 -2.83 -3.21 -6.76
CA GLU A 254 -1.38 -3.01 -6.84
C GLU A 254 -0.69 -4.05 -7.74
N PRO A 255 -0.89 -3.98 -9.06
CA PRO A 255 -0.23 -4.89 -9.97
C PRO A 255 1.16 -4.37 -10.39
N PHE A 256 2.13 -5.29 -10.47
CA PHE A 256 3.44 -5.04 -11.05
C PHE A 256 3.64 -5.99 -12.23
N VAL A 257 3.43 -5.51 -13.45
CA VAL A 257 3.32 -6.36 -14.64
C VAL A 257 4.40 -6.17 -15.68
N LEU A 258 5.12 -5.02 -15.67
CA LEU A 258 6.09 -4.67 -16.69
C LEU A 258 7.54 -4.87 -16.22
N THR A 259 8.34 -5.56 -17.02
CA THR A 259 9.79 -5.73 -16.79
C THR A 259 10.58 -4.44 -16.99
N ALA A 260 10.03 -3.47 -17.72
CA ALA A 260 10.62 -2.16 -17.96
C ALA A 260 10.41 -1.17 -16.79
N ALA A 261 9.58 -1.51 -15.80
CA ALA A 261 9.37 -0.66 -14.62
C ALA A 261 10.68 -0.48 -13.85
N HIS A 262 10.96 0.74 -13.38
CA HIS A 262 12.21 1.04 -12.67
C HIS A 262 12.39 0.24 -11.36
N ASN A 263 11.31 -0.25 -10.78
CA ASN A 263 11.33 -1.11 -9.59
C ASN A 263 11.21 -2.60 -9.91
N ALA A 264 11.22 -3.03 -11.18
CA ALA A 264 11.01 -4.42 -11.60
C ALA A 264 11.99 -5.40 -10.93
N SER A 265 13.24 -4.99 -10.70
CA SER A 265 14.23 -5.79 -9.98
C SER A 265 13.87 -5.97 -8.50
N ARG A 266 13.28 -4.98 -7.86
CA ARG A 266 12.85 -5.01 -6.44
C ARG A 266 11.57 -5.84 -6.27
N THR A 267 10.61 -5.71 -7.20
CA THR A 267 9.37 -6.50 -7.23
C THR A 267 9.56 -7.87 -7.86
N ARG A 268 10.77 -8.19 -8.34
CA ARG A 268 11.11 -9.45 -9.02
C ARG A 268 10.23 -9.76 -10.23
N THR A 269 9.85 -8.73 -10.96
CA THR A 269 9.07 -8.84 -12.20
C THR A 269 9.99 -9.25 -13.35
N TRP A 270 10.43 -10.53 -13.36
CA TRP A 270 11.40 -11.07 -14.33
C TRP A 270 10.81 -11.39 -15.70
N ARG A 271 9.51 -11.38 -15.83
CA ARG A 271 8.79 -11.60 -17.09
C ARG A 271 7.68 -10.59 -17.25
N ASP A 272 7.37 -10.25 -18.49
CA ASP A 272 6.22 -9.40 -18.80
C ASP A 272 4.91 -10.14 -18.48
N LEU A 273 4.22 -9.66 -17.45
CA LEU A 273 2.92 -10.18 -17.00
C LEU A 273 1.74 -9.48 -17.69
N SER A 274 1.99 -8.36 -18.39
CA SER A 274 1.00 -7.69 -19.25
C SER A 274 0.72 -8.47 -20.53
N ARG A 275 1.60 -9.40 -20.91
CA ARG A 275 1.56 -10.17 -22.16
C ARG A 275 1.67 -9.27 -23.41
N GLY A 276 2.48 -8.24 -23.33
CA GLY A 276 2.67 -7.28 -24.41
C GLY A 276 1.49 -6.32 -24.61
N ALA A 277 0.74 -6.05 -23.54
CA ALA A 277 -0.40 -5.14 -23.61
C ALA A 277 0.02 -3.72 -24.00
N SER A 278 -0.73 -3.08 -24.92
CA SER A 278 -0.64 -1.65 -25.14
C SER A 278 -1.18 -0.86 -23.93
N ILE A 279 -0.92 0.45 -23.90
CA ILE A 279 -1.45 1.33 -22.83
C ILE A 279 -2.99 1.26 -22.80
N GLU A 280 -3.66 1.26 -23.94
CA GLU A 280 -5.11 1.16 -24.06
C GLU A 280 -5.62 -0.15 -23.47
N LYS A 281 -4.91 -1.27 -23.72
CA LYS A 281 -5.24 -2.56 -23.15
C LYS A 281 -5.00 -2.58 -21.65
N MET A 282 -3.95 -1.95 -21.15
CA MET A 282 -3.69 -1.81 -19.72
C MET A 282 -4.79 -0.98 -19.03
N VAL A 283 -5.26 0.11 -19.64
CA VAL A 283 -6.42 0.88 -19.15
C VAL A 283 -7.67 0.01 -19.10
N GLU A 284 -7.92 -0.81 -20.11
CA GLU A 284 -9.09 -1.72 -20.14
C GLU A 284 -8.97 -2.84 -19.11
N ASP A 285 -7.76 -3.36 -18.86
CA ASP A 285 -7.52 -4.35 -17.80
C ASP A 285 -7.77 -3.74 -16.41
N ALA A 286 -7.29 -2.52 -16.16
CA ALA A 286 -7.56 -1.81 -14.91
C ALA A 286 -9.06 -1.54 -14.71
N ARG A 287 -9.76 -1.13 -15.77
CA ARG A 287 -11.22 -0.95 -15.75
C ARG A 287 -11.95 -2.28 -15.46
N THR A 288 -11.49 -3.38 -16.03
CA THR A 288 -12.04 -4.71 -15.79
C THR A 288 -11.91 -5.10 -14.32
N GLY A 289 -10.75 -4.87 -13.71
CA GLY A 289 -10.53 -5.09 -12.28
C GLY A 289 -11.44 -4.23 -11.40
N GLY A 290 -11.60 -2.94 -11.73
CA GLY A 290 -12.51 -2.06 -11.00
C GLY A 290 -13.97 -2.56 -11.05
N LYS A 291 -14.47 -2.92 -12.23
CA LYS A 291 -15.81 -3.50 -12.41
C LYS A 291 -15.95 -4.83 -11.66
N PHE A 292 -14.92 -5.66 -11.68
CA PHE A 292 -14.92 -6.93 -10.95
C PHE A 292 -15.18 -6.72 -9.46
N PHE A 293 -14.45 -5.80 -8.81
CA PHE A 293 -14.64 -5.51 -7.37
C PHE A 293 -15.99 -4.88 -7.07
N ARG A 294 -16.46 -3.92 -7.87
CA ARG A 294 -17.79 -3.32 -7.67
C ARG A 294 -18.88 -4.38 -7.70
N LEU A 295 -18.87 -5.27 -8.69
CA LEU A 295 -19.83 -6.37 -8.80
C LEU A 295 -19.72 -7.41 -7.68
N LEU A 296 -18.50 -7.70 -7.22
CA LEU A 296 -18.23 -8.65 -6.15
C LEU A 296 -18.79 -8.15 -4.82
N LEU A 297 -18.52 -6.88 -4.48
CA LEU A 297 -18.99 -6.26 -3.25
C LEU A 297 -20.51 -6.11 -3.22
N ASP A 298 -21.15 -5.74 -4.35
CA ASP A 298 -22.61 -5.66 -4.45
C ASP A 298 -23.29 -7.01 -4.21
N LYS A 299 -22.76 -8.09 -4.76
CA LYS A 299 -23.31 -9.45 -4.59
C LYS A 299 -23.21 -9.96 -3.16
N THR A 300 -22.18 -9.57 -2.43
CA THR A 300 -21.94 -10.03 -1.06
C THR A 300 -22.69 -9.20 -0.03
N SER A 301 -23.05 -7.93 -0.34
CA SER A 301 -23.86 -7.07 0.55
C SER A 301 -25.35 -7.48 0.62
N ASN A 302 -25.83 -8.29 -0.32
CA ASN A 302 -27.23 -8.73 -0.42
C ASN A 302 -27.47 -10.14 0.16
N ARG A 303 -26.49 -10.70 0.86
CA ARG A 303 -26.60 -11.99 1.54
C ARG A 303 -26.47 -11.86 3.04
#